data_2869e08f5a6693f130076bdff56941ff
#
_entry.id   2869e08f5a6693f130076bdff56941ff
#
_cell.length_a   1.000
_cell.length_b   1.000
_cell.length_c   1.000
_cell.angle_alpha   90.00
_cell.angle_beta   90.00
_cell.angle_gamma   90.00
#
_symmetry.space_group_name_H-M   'P 1'
#
loop_
_entity.id
_entity.type
_entity.pdbx_description
1 polymer ?
#
loop_
_entity_poly.entity_id
_entity_poly.type
_entity_poly.pdbx_seq_one_letter_code
_entity_poly.pdbx_strand_id
1 'polypeptide(L)'
;AFSNSITTWFWFAPQISRAVSDYNFTHTAIINAMWQVPGPRDGIGKAVLGGWELGGIFKRNSGVPTTPLIAGDPMGVQNSGSDTFGIPDLIPGCDPINHNYKNTPGLIYIKTSCYTVPMATPAIASQCVAFSAVPGSCSNLLGNAGRNSIVGPPLTNFDFSMHKNIPVRKISESANVQFRAEFFNVLNHPNFGPPLPFTGATNAIIFNGDGSAAGSPAGGLQQPLVTLPRDIQFALKLIW
;
A
#
# COMPACT_ATOMS: atom_id res chain seq x y z
N ALA A 1 -16.00 0.32 5.79
CA ALA A 1 -15.70 1.66 6.24
C ALA A 1 -14.31 1.63 6.85
N PHE A 2 -13.34 2.25 6.22
CA PHE A 2 -12.03 2.44 6.83
C PHE A 2 -12.19 3.55 7.86
N SER A 3 -12.40 3.16 9.11
CA SER A 3 -12.29 4.06 10.22
C SER A 3 -10.81 4.36 10.39
N ASN A 4 -10.39 5.53 9.99
CA ASN A 4 -9.09 6.02 10.35
C ASN A 4 -9.15 6.48 11.80
N SER A 5 -8.56 5.70 12.67
CA SER A 5 -8.58 5.95 14.12
C SER A 5 -7.93 7.27 14.54
N ILE A 6 -7.18 7.93 13.65
CA ILE A 6 -6.64 9.28 13.92
C ILE A 6 -7.57 10.36 13.39
N THR A 7 -8.83 10.10 13.30
CA THR A 7 -9.80 11.16 13.08
C THR A 7 -10.09 11.95 14.35
N THR A 8 -9.44 11.62 15.46
CA THR A 8 -9.59 12.42 16.66
C THR A 8 -8.98 13.78 16.38
N TRP A 9 -9.88 14.68 16.26
CA TRP A 9 -9.64 16.06 16.07
C TRP A 9 -9.02 16.62 17.38
N PHE A 10 -7.73 16.90 17.32
CA PHE A 10 -7.10 17.67 18.39
C PHE A 10 -7.65 19.09 18.32
N TRP A 11 -8.75 19.34 19.01
CA TRP A 11 -9.43 20.64 19.01
C TRP A 11 -8.51 21.79 19.46
N PHE A 12 -7.49 21.47 20.26
CA PHE A 12 -6.46 22.41 20.73
C PHE A 12 -5.27 22.56 19.77
N ALA A 13 -5.12 21.67 18.78
CA ALA A 13 -4.03 21.67 17.81
C ALA A 13 -4.50 21.21 16.42
N PRO A 14 -5.48 21.90 15.79
CA PRO A 14 -6.09 21.46 14.54
C PRO A 14 -5.10 21.38 13.36
N GLN A 15 -3.99 22.10 13.42
CA GLN A 15 -2.93 22.07 12.42
C GLN A 15 -2.28 20.68 12.30
N ILE A 16 -2.22 19.89 13.37
CA ILE A 16 -1.64 18.54 13.37
C ILE A 16 -2.51 17.57 12.55
N SER A 17 -3.82 17.82 12.54
CA SER A 17 -4.76 17.01 11.75
C SER A 17 -4.76 17.34 10.26
N ARG A 18 -4.12 18.43 9.82
CA ARG A 18 -4.04 18.81 8.40
C ARG A 18 -2.99 17.96 7.71
N ALA A 19 -3.43 17.11 6.81
CA ALA A 19 -2.58 16.22 6.02
C ALA A 19 -3.30 15.80 4.74
N VAL A 20 -2.60 15.10 3.88
CA VAL A 20 -3.22 14.40 2.74
C VAL A 20 -4.22 13.36 3.25
N SER A 21 -5.26 13.09 2.47
CA SER A 21 -6.26 12.07 2.80
C SER A 21 -5.63 10.68 2.84
N ASP A 22 -6.15 9.78 3.68
CA ASP A 22 -5.75 8.38 3.73
C ASP A 22 -5.98 7.63 2.42
N TYR A 23 -6.85 8.14 1.57
CA TYR A 23 -7.16 7.62 0.23
C TYR A 23 -6.37 8.33 -0.88
N ASN A 24 -5.36 9.12 -0.52
CA ASN A 24 -4.60 9.86 -1.51
C ASN A 24 -3.65 8.93 -2.28
N PHE A 25 -3.91 8.81 -3.58
CA PHE A 25 -2.95 8.31 -4.55
C PHE A 25 -2.41 9.50 -5.34
N THR A 26 -1.24 9.99 -4.98
CA THR A 26 -0.65 11.18 -5.60
C THR A 26 -0.49 11.03 -7.11
N HIS A 27 -0.16 9.82 -7.54
CA HIS A 27 -0.02 9.48 -8.95
C HIS A 27 -0.71 8.15 -9.25
N THR A 28 -1.54 8.15 -10.28
CA THR A 28 -2.17 6.95 -10.83
C THR A 28 -1.98 6.97 -12.34
N ALA A 29 -1.41 5.90 -12.89
CA ALA A 29 -1.31 5.67 -14.31
C ALA A 29 -1.97 4.34 -14.67
N ILE A 30 -2.90 4.38 -15.63
CA ILE A 30 -3.54 3.19 -16.19
C ILE A 30 -3.42 3.30 -17.71
N ILE A 31 -2.80 2.31 -18.32
CA ILE A 31 -2.62 2.22 -19.77
C ILE A 31 -3.27 0.93 -20.23
N ASN A 32 -4.25 1.07 -21.12
CA ASN A 32 -4.92 -0.05 -21.78
C ASN A 32 -4.53 -0.03 -23.26
N ALA A 33 -4.16 -1.17 -23.79
CA ALA A 33 -3.86 -1.33 -25.21
C ALA A 33 -4.50 -2.62 -25.71
N MET A 34 -5.08 -2.56 -26.91
CA MET A 34 -5.57 -3.69 -27.66
C MET A 34 -5.00 -3.64 -29.07
N TRP A 35 -4.54 -4.78 -29.55
CA TRP A 35 -3.97 -4.89 -30.88
C TRP A 35 -4.49 -6.13 -31.60
N GLN A 36 -5.14 -5.91 -32.73
CA GLN A 36 -5.50 -7.00 -33.62
C GLN A 36 -4.30 -7.35 -34.49
N VAL A 37 -3.77 -8.53 -34.31
CA VAL A 37 -2.58 -8.98 -35.04
C VAL A 37 -2.94 -9.18 -36.49
N PRO A 38 -2.29 -8.47 -37.44
CA PRO A 38 -2.50 -8.69 -38.85
C PRO A 38 -2.01 -10.09 -39.22
N GLY A 39 -2.87 -10.90 -39.84
CA GLY A 39 -2.54 -12.25 -40.24
C GLY A 39 -2.76 -12.49 -41.73
N PRO A 40 -2.25 -13.61 -42.26
CA PRO A 40 -2.51 -14.02 -43.65
C PRO A 40 -4.02 -14.11 -43.93
N ARG A 41 -4.39 -13.75 -45.16
CA ARG A 41 -5.79 -13.71 -45.57
C ARG A 41 -6.33 -15.09 -45.94
N ASP A 42 -5.44 -16.03 -46.32
CA ASP A 42 -5.81 -17.31 -46.90
C ASP A 42 -4.91 -18.47 -46.42
N GLY A 43 -5.37 -19.69 -46.64
CA GLY A 43 -4.63 -20.93 -46.39
C GLY A 43 -4.48 -21.27 -44.89
N ILE A 44 -3.58 -22.22 -44.61
CA ILE A 44 -3.27 -22.70 -43.26
C ILE A 44 -2.72 -21.54 -42.38
N GLY A 45 -2.01 -20.62 -42.99
CA GLY A 45 -1.50 -19.44 -42.28
C GLY A 45 -2.61 -18.60 -41.62
N LYS A 46 -3.75 -18.42 -42.32
CA LYS A 46 -4.93 -17.74 -41.76
C LYS A 46 -5.48 -18.52 -40.54
N ALA A 47 -5.56 -19.83 -40.63
CA ALA A 47 -6.10 -20.65 -39.53
C ALA A 47 -5.22 -20.57 -38.28
N VAL A 48 -3.90 -20.49 -38.42
CA VAL A 48 -2.96 -20.51 -37.30
C VAL A 48 -2.65 -19.10 -36.83
N LEU A 49 -2.33 -18.16 -37.72
CA LEU A 49 -1.83 -16.83 -37.40
C LEU A 49 -2.89 -15.73 -37.48
N GLY A 50 -4.03 -15.98 -38.15
CA GLY A 50 -5.13 -15.04 -38.25
C GLY A 50 -6.04 -15.03 -37.01
N GLY A 51 -6.75 -13.90 -36.82
CA GLY A 51 -7.79 -13.78 -35.78
C GLY A 51 -7.27 -13.69 -34.34
N TRP A 52 -6.01 -13.36 -34.15
CA TRP A 52 -5.45 -13.05 -32.85
C TRP A 52 -5.69 -11.61 -32.45
N GLU A 53 -6.05 -11.42 -31.21
CA GLU A 53 -6.17 -10.14 -30.55
C GLU A 53 -5.38 -10.18 -29.24
N LEU A 54 -4.49 -9.20 -29.07
CA LEU A 54 -3.66 -9.08 -27.87
C LEU A 54 -4.15 -7.87 -27.08
N GLY A 55 -4.30 -8.04 -25.78
CA GLY A 55 -4.67 -6.99 -24.86
C GLY A 55 -3.65 -6.85 -23.74
N GLY A 56 -3.46 -5.64 -23.25
CA GLY A 56 -2.61 -5.37 -22.12
C GLY A 56 -3.18 -4.25 -21.25
N ILE A 57 -3.12 -4.46 -19.94
CA ILE A 57 -3.51 -3.45 -18.94
C ILE A 57 -2.32 -3.25 -17.99
N PHE A 58 -1.71 -2.08 -18.08
CA PHE A 58 -0.69 -1.66 -17.14
C PHE A 58 -1.32 -0.70 -16.14
N LYS A 59 -1.11 -0.97 -14.84
CA LYS A 59 -1.57 -0.11 -13.73
C LYS A 59 -0.41 0.18 -12.80
N ARG A 60 -0.23 1.46 -12.47
CA ARG A 60 0.71 1.91 -11.46
C ARG A 60 0.07 3.00 -10.60
N ASN A 61 0.10 2.79 -9.28
CA ASN A 61 -0.35 3.78 -8.30
C ASN A 61 0.81 4.10 -7.35
N SER A 62 0.88 5.35 -6.88
CA SER A 62 1.71 5.68 -5.72
C SER A 62 1.23 4.90 -4.49
N GLY A 63 2.08 4.78 -3.49
CA GLY A 63 1.70 4.16 -2.23
C GLY A 63 0.63 4.94 -1.48
N VAL A 64 -0.03 4.27 -0.54
CA VAL A 64 -1.01 4.86 0.38
C VAL A 64 -0.28 5.56 1.51
N PRO A 65 -0.71 6.76 1.91
CA PRO A 65 -0.11 7.44 3.05
C PRO A 65 -0.48 6.76 4.37
N THR A 66 0.44 6.80 5.32
CA THR A 66 0.27 6.28 6.67
C THR A 66 0.92 7.20 7.70
N THR A 67 0.44 7.13 8.93
CA THR A 67 0.88 7.98 10.03
C THR A 67 1.78 7.19 10.98
N PRO A 68 2.98 7.70 11.32
CA PRO A 68 3.79 7.13 12.39
C PRO A 68 3.16 7.43 13.76
N LEU A 69 3.07 6.43 14.61
CA LEU A 69 2.40 6.55 15.92
C LEU A 69 3.21 5.94 17.06
N ILE A 70 2.88 6.39 18.26
CA ILE A 70 3.16 5.72 19.53
C ILE A 70 1.87 5.00 19.95
N ALA A 71 1.97 3.73 20.31
CA ALA A 71 0.81 2.92 20.71
C ALA A 71 0.11 3.44 21.96
N GLY A 72 -1.18 3.18 22.05
CA GLY A 72 -2.00 3.57 23.20
C GLY A 72 -2.37 5.06 23.21
N ASP A 73 -2.78 5.55 24.37
CA ASP A 73 -3.15 6.94 24.60
C ASP A 73 -2.20 7.59 25.60
N PRO A 74 -0.95 7.90 25.21
CA PRO A 74 0.03 8.50 26.14
C PRO A 74 -0.38 9.90 26.61
N MET A 75 -1.28 10.56 25.89
CA MET A 75 -1.78 11.87 26.25
C MET A 75 -3.00 11.87 27.16
N GLY A 76 -3.64 10.71 27.36
CA GLY A 76 -4.84 10.58 28.19
C GLY A 76 -6.05 11.34 27.65
N VAL A 77 -6.16 11.53 26.33
CA VAL A 77 -7.25 12.31 25.70
C VAL A 77 -8.39 11.45 25.20
N GLN A 78 -8.28 10.12 25.36
CA GLN A 78 -9.24 9.18 24.82
C GLN A 78 -10.24 8.67 25.85
N ASN A 79 -11.49 8.53 25.41
CA ASN A 79 -12.59 7.96 26.21
C ASN A 79 -12.88 6.46 25.93
N SER A 80 -12.32 5.88 24.88
CA SER A 80 -12.59 4.50 24.47
C SER A 80 -11.33 3.81 23.94
N GLY A 81 -10.89 2.79 24.62
CA GLY A 81 -9.59 2.11 24.55
C GLY A 81 -9.04 1.57 23.22
N SER A 82 -9.47 2.04 22.06
CA SER A 82 -9.04 1.46 20.78
C SER A 82 -8.20 2.36 19.88
N ASP A 83 -8.10 3.65 20.16
CA ASP A 83 -7.41 4.59 19.28
C ASP A 83 -6.00 4.91 19.80
N THR A 84 -5.11 5.26 18.89
CA THR A 84 -3.71 5.59 19.19
C THR A 84 -3.47 7.07 18.94
N PHE A 85 -3.06 7.81 19.98
CA PHE A 85 -2.94 9.28 19.93
C PHE A 85 -1.53 9.81 20.12
N GLY A 86 -0.57 8.94 20.35
CA GLY A 86 0.82 9.37 20.47
C GLY A 86 1.43 9.63 19.10
N ILE A 87 2.04 10.80 18.92
CA ILE A 87 2.80 11.16 17.72
C ILE A 87 4.27 11.26 18.11
N PRO A 88 5.18 10.52 17.45
CA PRO A 88 6.62 10.61 17.69
C PRO A 88 7.22 11.88 17.07
N ASP A 89 8.45 12.19 17.44
CA ASP A 89 9.27 13.17 16.75
C ASP A 89 10.02 12.52 15.60
N LEU A 90 9.99 13.19 14.44
CA LEU A 90 10.88 12.89 13.33
C LEU A 90 12.19 13.65 13.50
N ILE A 91 13.31 12.96 13.44
CA ILE A 91 14.64 13.56 13.53
C ILE A 91 14.88 14.42 12.28
N PRO A 92 15.23 15.70 12.43
CA PRO A 92 15.45 16.60 11.31
C PRO A 92 16.47 16.06 10.31
N GLY A 93 16.12 16.07 9.03
CA GLY A 93 16.98 15.60 7.95
C GLY A 93 17.07 14.08 7.80
N CYS A 94 16.40 13.29 8.65
CA CYS A 94 16.33 11.84 8.48
C CYS A 94 15.23 11.45 7.48
N ASP A 95 15.59 10.67 6.48
CA ASP A 95 14.62 10.06 5.57
C ASP A 95 14.07 8.78 6.20
N PRO A 96 12.79 8.75 6.59
CA PRO A 96 12.20 7.59 7.27
C PRO A 96 11.96 6.40 6.35
N ILE A 97 12.10 6.55 5.03
CA ILE A 97 11.87 5.46 4.08
C ILE A 97 13.16 4.68 3.84
N ASN A 98 13.07 3.38 4.00
CA ASN A 98 14.13 2.47 3.59
C ASN A 98 13.92 2.06 2.12
N HIS A 99 14.59 2.74 1.20
CA HIS A 99 14.49 2.43 -0.23
C HIS A 99 15.03 1.03 -0.60
N ASN A 100 15.82 0.42 0.28
CA ASN A 100 16.35 -0.94 0.08
C ASN A 100 15.57 -2.02 0.86
N TYR A 101 14.33 -1.75 1.25
CA TYR A 101 13.53 -2.62 2.11
C TYR A 101 13.38 -4.05 1.59
N LYS A 102 13.35 -4.24 0.27
CA LYS A 102 13.22 -5.58 -0.35
C LYS A 102 14.38 -6.52 -0.03
N ASN A 103 15.54 -5.96 0.30
CA ASN A 103 16.76 -6.71 0.65
C ASN A 103 17.00 -6.78 2.16
N THR A 104 16.08 -6.29 2.98
CA THR A 104 16.19 -6.35 4.44
C THR A 104 15.36 -7.51 5.00
N PRO A 105 15.90 -8.23 6.01
CA PRO A 105 15.10 -9.21 6.74
C PRO A 105 13.82 -8.57 7.29
N GLY A 106 12.67 -9.22 7.10
CA GLY A 106 11.37 -8.69 7.55
C GLY A 106 10.82 -7.54 6.71
N LEU A 107 11.41 -7.24 5.54
CA LEU A 107 10.94 -6.18 4.63
C LEU A 107 10.77 -4.83 5.35
N ILE A 108 11.78 -4.41 6.12
CA ILE A 108 11.72 -3.20 6.92
C ILE A 108 11.64 -1.97 6.02
N TYR A 109 10.46 -1.38 5.93
CA TYR A 109 10.16 -0.23 5.08
C TYR A 109 10.42 1.09 5.77
N ILE A 110 10.06 1.21 7.06
CA ILE A 110 10.26 2.42 7.85
C ILE A 110 11.51 2.26 8.69
N LYS A 111 12.43 3.22 8.60
CA LYS A 111 13.57 3.33 9.50
C LYS A 111 13.09 3.93 10.84
N THR A 112 12.82 3.07 11.79
CA THR A 112 12.36 3.50 13.12
C THR A 112 13.40 4.36 13.84
N SER A 113 14.68 4.22 13.51
CA SER A 113 15.77 5.07 13.99
C SER A 113 15.67 6.54 13.58
N CYS A 114 14.81 6.87 12.62
CA CYS A 114 14.51 8.27 12.26
C CYS A 114 13.50 8.93 13.20
N TYR A 115 12.99 8.20 14.17
CA TYR A 115 11.99 8.69 15.10
C TYR A 115 12.49 8.59 16.54
N THR A 116 12.01 9.51 17.38
CA THR A 116 12.18 9.50 18.83
C THR A 116 10.83 9.76 19.50
N VAL A 117 10.67 9.33 20.74
CA VAL A 117 9.56 9.81 21.56
C VAL A 117 9.79 11.28 21.90
N PRO A 118 8.72 12.08 22.09
CA PRO A 118 8.87 13.48 22.52
C PRO A 118 9.67 13.58 23.81
N MET A 119 10.64 14.49 23.85
CA MET A 119 11.51 14.71 25.00
C MET A 119 11.10 15.97 25.76
N ALA A 120 11.21 15.91 27.09
CA ALA A 120 10.98 17.07 27.93
C ALA A 120 12.09 18.11 27.70
N THR A 121 11.69 19.36 27.50
CA THR A 121 12.62 20.48 27.54
C THR A 121 12.69 21.05 28.97
N PRO A 122 13.77 21.76 29.35
CA PRO A 122 13.85 22.36 30.70
C PRO A 122 12.64 23.22 31.07
N ALA A 123 12.01 23.86 30.06
CA ALA A 123 10.86 24.74 30.28
C ALA A 123 9.56 24.01 30.64
N ILE A 124 9.41 22.75 30.23
CA ILE A 124 8.19 21.95 30.43
C ILE A 124 8.41 20.71 31.28
N ALA A 125 9.63 20.44 31.72
CA ALA A 125 9.99 19.20 32.40
C ALA A 125 9.12 18.90 33.64
N SER A 126 8.71 19.94 34.37
CA SER A 126 7.84 19.81 35.55
C SER A 126 6.38 19.41 35.19
N GLN A 127 5.98 19.57 33.95
CA GLN A 127 4.64 19.26 33.45
C GLN A 127 4.61 17.97 32.66
N CYS A 128 5.78 17.38 32.35
CA CYS A 128 5.89 16.17 31.57
C CYS A 128 5.65 14.92 32.41
N VAL A 129 4.89 14.00 31.83
CA VAL A 129 4.81 12.60 32.29
C VAL A 129 5.76 11.80 31.42
N ALA A 130 6.79 11.19 31.99
CA ALA A 130 7.75 10.40 31.23
C ALA A 130 7.13 9.09 30.76
N PHE A 131 7.51 8.64 29.55
CA PHE A 131 7.31 7.24 29.17
C PHE A 131 8.15 6.35 30.10
N SER A 132 7.58 5.24 30.56
CA SER A 132 8.24 4.39 31.57
C SER A 132 9.57 3.79 31.08
N ALA A 133 9.72 3.54 29.79
CA ALA A 133 10.94 3.01 29.21
C ALA A 133 11.96 4.09 28.82
N VAL A 134 11.59 5.38 28.82
CA VAL A 134 12.45 6.46 28.33
C VAL A 134 12.47 7.63 29.35
N PRO A 135 13.39 7.61 30.30
CA PRO A 135 13.55 8.71 31.23
C PRO A 135 13.81 10.07 30.53
N GLY A 136 13.22 11.13 31.04
CA GLY A 136 13.34 12.46 30.45
C GLY A 136 12.48 12.73 29.22
N SER A 137 11.66 11.77 28.82
CA SER A 137 10.65 11.95 27.79
C SER A 137 9.39 12.66 28.30
N CYS A 138 8.45 12.95 27.40
CA CYS A 138 7.23 13.68 27.70
C CYS A 138 6.05 13.02 26.95
N SER A 139 5.35 12.09 27.59
CA SER A 139 4.27 11.33 26.94
C SER A 139 3.04 12.18 26.62
N ASN A 140 2.81 13.22 27.43
CA ASN A 140 1.73 14.17 27.24
C ASN A 140 2.08 15.35 26.30
N LEU A 141 3.13 15.17 25.48
CA LEU A 141 3.51 16.09 24.41
C LEU A 141 3.31 15.40 23.05
N LEU A 142 2.76 16.16 22.11
CA LEU A 142 2.70 15.69 20.71
C LEU A 142 4.05 15.93 20.02
N GLY A 143 4.54 14.89 19.36
CA GLY A 143 5.70 15.02 18.49
C GLY A 143 5.42 15.77 17.19
N ASN A 144 6.46 15.96 16.41
CA ASN A 144 6.42 16.72 15.16
C ASN A 144 6.20 15.87 13.91
N ALA A 145 6.14 14.55 14.02
CA ALA A 145 5.85 13.70 12.88
C ALA A 145 4.43 13.98 12.36
N GLY A 146 4.32 14.35 11.11
CA GLY A 146 3.05 14.72 10.51
C GLY A 146 2.12 13.52 10.33
N ARG A 147 0.80 13.78 10.38
CA ARG A 147 -0.20 12.81 9.96
C ARG A 147 0.04 12.47 8.47
N ASN A 148 -0.08 11.19 8.12
CA ASN A 148 0.09 10.70 6.74
C ASN A 148 1.41 11.13 6.07
N SER A 149 2.46 11.26 6.89
CA SER A 149 3.79 11.72 6.44
C SER A 149 4.62 10.61 5.76
N ILE A 150 4.23 9.36 5.91
CA ILE A 150 4.90 8.22 5.29
C ILE A 150 4.06 7.75 4.10
N VAL A 151 4.65 7.69 2.91
CA VAL A 151 4.00 7.10 1.73
C VAL A 151 4.48 5.67 1.58
N GLY A 152 3.55 4.72 1.58
CA GLY A 152 3.86 3.30 1.43
C GLY A 152 4.41 2.90 0.05
N PRO A 153 4.73 1.62 -0.16
CA PRO A 153 5.23 1.13 -1.43
C PRO A 153 4.22 1.37 -2.57
N PRO A 154 4.70 1.65 -3.79
CA PRO A 154 3.83 1.76 -4.95
C PRO A 154 3.31 0.39 -5.39
N LEU A 155 2.11 0.38 -5.97
CA LEU A 155 1.55 -0.78 -6.65
C LEU A 155 1.88 -0.70 -8.15
N THR A 156 2.38 -1.79 -8.71
CA THR A 156 2.60 -1.94 -10.16
C THR A 156 2.05 -3.28 -10.60
N ASN A 157 1.14 -3.29 -11.56
CA ASN A 157 0.57 -4.51 -12.12
C ASN A 157 0.53 -4.45 -13.63
N PHE A 158 0.79 -5.57 -14.28
CA PHE A 158 0.62 -5.72 -15.71
C PHE A 158 -0.11 -7.02 -16.00
N ASP A 159 -1.30 -6.89 -16.57
CA ASP A 159 -2.12 -7.99 -17.04
C ASP A 159 -2.05 -8.05 -18.55
N PHE A 160 -1.93 -9.25 -19.08
CA PHE A 160 -1.85 -9.50 -20.52
C PHE A 160 -2.91 -10.52 -20.91
N SER A 161 -3.53 -10.32 -22.05
CA SER A 161 -4.50 -11.25 -22.60
C SER A 161 -4.26 -11.51 -24.08
N MET A 162 -4.56 -12.72 -24.52
CA MET A 162 -4.57 -13.07 -25.92
C MET A 162 -5.85 -13.84 -26.24
N HIS A 163 -6.52 -13.41 -27.28
CA HIS A 163 -7.75 -14.00 -27.75
C HIS A 163 -7.57 -14.47 -29.20
N LYS A 164 -8.15 -15.62 -29.52
CA LYS A 164 -8.21 -16.08 -30.91
C LYS A 164 -9.64 -16.44 -31.27
N ASN A 165 -10.13 -15.81 -32.30
CA ASN A 165 -11.45 -16.08 -32.85
C ASN A 165 -11.32 -17.04 -34.05
N ILE A 166 -12.03 -18.16 -33.95
CA ILE A 166 -12.05 -19.24 -34.97
C ILE A 166 -13.48 -19.35 -35.47
N PRO A 167 -13.81 -18.82 -36.66
CA PRO A 167 -15.16 -18.95 -37.21
C PRO A 167 -15.44 -20.40 -37.63
N VAL A 168 -16.55 -20.97 -37.16
CA VAL A 168 -16.98 -22.34 -37.46
C VAL A 168 -18.20 -22.30 -38.35
N ARG A 169 -18.04 -21.81 -39.55
CA ARG A 169 -19.11 -21.59 -40.54
C ARG A 169 -19.90 -22.84 -40.94
N LYS A 170 -19.36 -24.07 -40.64
CA LYS A 170 -20.06 -25.32 -40.86
C LYS A 170 -21.27 -25.54 -39.93
N ILE A 171 -21.28 -24.85 -38.78
CA ILE A 171 -22.39 -24.98 -37.80
C ILE A 171 -23.41 -23.88 -38.04
N SER A 172 -22.97 -22.65 -38.17
CA SER A 172 -23.78 -21.45 -38.43
C SER A 172 -22.89 -20.34 -38.99
N GLU A 173 -23.44 -19.39 -39.71
CA GLU A 173 -22.71 -18.20 -40.16
C GLU A 173 -22.18 -17.35 -39.01
N SER A 174 -22.88 -17.36 -37.85
CA SER A 174 -22.52 -16.67 -36.63
C SER A 174 -21.66 -17.50 -35.68
N ALA A 175 -21.51 -18.83 -35.93
CA ALA A 175 -20.78 -19.69 -35.01
C ALA A 175 -19.30 -19.39 -34.96
N ASN A 176 -18.79 -19.15 -33.76
CA ASN A 176 -17.41 -18.83 -33.49
C ASN A 176 -16.91 -19.54 -32.24
N VAL A 177 -15.73 -20.12 -32.29
CA VAL A 177 -14.99 -20.61 -31.13
C VAL A 177 -13.94 -19.61 -30.77
N GLN A 178 -14.01 -19.06 -29.55
CA GLN A 178 -13.03 -18.14 -29.05
C GLN A 178 -12.15 -18.84 -28.01
N PHE A 179 -10.87 -18.94 -28.30
CA PHE A 179 -9.85 -19.31 -27.33
C PHE A 179 -9.37 -18.04 -26.63
N ARG A 180 -9.21 -18.10 -25.30
CA ARG A 180 -8.67 -17.03 -24.46
C ARG A 180 -7.55 -17.56 -23.60
N ALA A 181 -6.47 -16.79 -23.51
CA ALA A 181 -5.43 -16.99 -22.52
C ALA A 181 -5.22 -15.63 -21.80
N GLU A 182 -5.38 -15.64 -20.50
CA GLU A 182 -5.29 -14.44 -19.67
C GLU A 182 -4.18 -14.65 -18.63
N PHE A 183 -3.31 -13.68 -18.51
CA PHE A 183 -2.15 -13.67 -17.63
C PHE A 183 -2.27 -12.49 -16.69
N PHE A 184 -2.63 -12.73 -15.46
CA PHE A 184 -2.70 -11.71 -14.42
C PHE A 184 -1.35 -11.58 -13.75
N ASN A 185 -0.95 -10.34 -13.46
CA ASN A 185 0.36 -10.03 -12.91
C ASN A 185 1.48 -10.78 -13.65
N VAL A 186 1.51 -10.63 -14.98
CA VAL A 186 2.41 -11.39 -15.87
C VAL A 186 3.88 -11.28 -15.49
N LEU A 187 4.28 -10.14 -14.92
CA LEU A 187 5.64 -9.89 -14.44
C LEU A 187 5.92 -10.53 -13.07
N ASN A 188 4.89 -11.15 -12.45
CA ASN A 188 4.96 -11.68 -11.09
C ASN A 188 5.55 -10.69 -10.08
N HIS A 189 5.17 -9.40 -10.23
CA HIS A 189 5.68 -8.33 -9.37
C HIS A 189 5.00 -8.37 -8.00
N PRO A 190 5.75 -8.51 -6.90
CA PRO A 190 5.19 -8.45 -5.57
C PRO A 190 4.78 -7.01 -5.23
N ASN A 191 3.50 -6.79 -4.95
CA ASN A 191 2.97 -5.51 -4.50
C ASN A 191 2.66 -5.60 -3.02
N PHE A 192 3.39 -4.87 -2.21
CA PHE A 192 3.23 -4.86 -0.77
C PHE A 192 2.17 -3.83 -0.35
N GLY A 193 1.45 -4.14 0.71
CA GLY A 193 0.57 -3.19 1.38
C GLY A 193 1.35 -2.09 2.11
N PRO A 194 0.65 -1.11 2.68
CA PRO A 194 1.29 -0.12 3.53
C PRO A 194 1.89 -0.79 4.77
N PRO A 195 2.93 -0.19 5.38
CA PRO A 195 3.50 -0.69 6.61
C PRO A 195 2.51 -0.53 7.78
N LEU A 196 1.90 -1.64 8.18
CA LEU A 196 0.88 -1.68 9.23
C LEU A 196 1.32 -2.64 10.32
N PRO A 197 1.13 -2.29 11.61
CA PRO A 197 1.40 -3.21 12.72
C PRO A 197 0.33 -4.29 12.85
N PHE A 198 -0.90 -4.00 12.40
CA PHE A 198 -2.03 -4.92 12.51
C PHE A 198 -2.90 -4.91 11.25
N THR A 199 -3.57 -6.02 10.97
CA THR A 199 -4.55 -6.11 9.91
C THR A 199 -5.68 -5.10 10.12
N GLY A 200 -5.89 -4.22 9.16
CA GLY A 200 -6.97 -3.23 9.19
C GLY A 200 -6.62 -1.85 9.73
N ALA A 201 -5.41 -1.66 10.30
CA ALA A 201 -4.94 -0.34 10.71
C ALA A 201 -4.24 0.40 9.54
N THR A 202 -4.42 1.71 9.44
CA THR A 202 -3.73 2.56 8.46
C THR A 202 -2.53 3.31 9.05
N ASN A 203 -2.08 2.88 10.24
CA ASN A 203 -1.08 3.59 11.02
C ASN A 203 0.13 2.69 11.30
N ALA A 204 1.31 3.27 11.22
CA ALA A 204 2.55 2.59 11.58
C ALA A 204 2.90 2.88 13.05
N ILE A 205 2.79 1.89 13.92
CA ILE A 205 3.26 2.02 15.31
C ILE A 205 4.78 1.91 15.32
N ILE A 206 5.43 2.99 15.73
CA ILE A 206 6.90 3.09 15.83
C ILE A 206 7.37 2.77 17.25
N PHE A 207 6.61 3.22 18.26
CA PHE A 207 6.90 2.99 19.67
C PHE A 207 5.70 2.35 20.38
N ASN A 208 5.97 1.53 21.36
CA ASN A 208 4.98 1.03 22.30
C ASN A 208 4.49 2.16 23.23
N GLY A 209 3.40 1.93 23.94
CA GLY A 209 2.83 2.90 24.87
C GLY A 209 3.72 3.26 26.05
N ASP A 210 4.75 2.48 26.34
CA ASP A 210 5.79 2.75 27.33
C ASP A 210 6.97 3.56 26.79
N GLY A 211 6.97 3.87 25.48
CA GLY A 211 8.03 4.59 24.78
C GLY A 211 9.16 3.70 24.26
N SER A 212 9.15 2.41 24.55
CA SER A 212 10.12 1.48 23.94
C SER A 212 9.87 1.35 22.45
N ALA A 213 10.92 1.04 21.67
CA ALA A 213 10.73 0.74 20.26
C ALA A 213 9.76 -0.41 20.09
N ALA A 214 8.77 -0.25 19.23
CA ALA A 214 7.85 -1.33 18.90
C ALA A 214 8.65 -2.49 18.31
N GLY A 215 8.46 -3.71 18.84
CA GLY A 215 9.17 -4.88 18.37
C GLY A 215 8.92 -5.16 16.90
N SER A 216 9.75 -6.03 16.31
CA SER A 216 9.50 -6.47 14.93
C SER A 216 8.05 -6.92 14.80
N PRO A 217 7.31 -6.33 13.89
CA PRO A 217 7.77 -5.69 12.69
C PRO A 217 7.48 -4.18 12.62
N ALA A 218 7.74 -3.43 13.67
CA ALA A 218 7.65 -1.97 13.57
C ALA A 218 8.43 -1.48 12.34
N GLY A 219 7.72 -0.81 11.45
CA GLY A 219 8.28 -0.37 10.19
C GLY A 219 8.38 -1.43 9.09
N GLY A 220 8.04 -2.69 9.35
CA GLY A 220 8.01 -3.74 8.33
C GLY A 220 6.71 -3.73 7.50
N LEU A 221 6.77 -4.35 6.33
CA LEU A 221 5.60 -4.59 5.48
C LEU A 221 4.93 -5.90 5.91
N GLN A 222 4.05 -5.84 6.85
CA GLN A 222 3.42 -7.03 7.43
C GLN A 222 2.30 -7.66 6.62
N GLN A 223 1.82 -6.97 5.62
CA GLN A 223 0.67 -7.44 4.90
C GLN A 223 1.05 -8.45 3.83
N PRO A 224 0.18 -9.45 3.62
CA PRO A 224 0.24 -10.22 2.40
C PRO A 224 0.24 -9.27 1.19
N LEU A 225 0.75 -9.76 0.10
CA LEU A 225 0.74 -9.02 -1.15
C LEU A 225 -0.69 -8.51 -1.43
N VAL A 226 -0.82 -7.23 -1.78
CA VAL A 226 -2.12 -6.64 -2.15
C VAL A 226 -2.59 -7.06 -3.54
N THR A 227 -1.73 -7.72 -4.29
CA THR A 227 -2.07 -8.38 -5.56
C THR A 227 -1.75 -9.87 -5.45
N LEU A 228 -2.54 -10.68 -6.12
CA LEU A 228 -2.24 -12.10 -6.27
C LEU A 228 -0.90 -12.29 -6.99
N PRO A 229 -0.19 -13.40 -6.76
CA PRO A 229 0.91 -13.82 -7.61
C PRO A 229 0.39 -14.00 -9.05
N ARG A 230 1.33 -14.23 -9.97
CA ARG A 230 0.94 -14.49 -11.37
C ARG A 230 -0.05 -15.65 -11.45
N ASP A 231 -1.17 -15.36 -12.09
CA ASP A 231 -2.20 -16.35 -12.40
C ASP A 231 -2.37 -16.44 -13.92
N ILE A 232 -2.59 -17.65 -14.43
CA ILE A 232 -2.75 -17.91 -15.85
C ILE A 232 -4.05 -18.69 -16.03
N GLN A 233 -4.95 -18.14 -16.83
CA GLN A 233 -6.25 -18.73 -17.09
C GLN A 233 -6.42 -19.01 -18.58
N PHE A 234 -6.96 -20.17 -18.90
CA PHE A 234 -7.35 -20.56 -20.25
C PHE A 234 -8.84 -20.78 -20.31
N ALA A 235 -9.47 -20.25 -21.34
CA ALA A 235 -10.89 -20.44 -21.55
C ALA A 235 -11.18 -20.73 -23.03
N LEU A 236 -12.21 -21.55 -23.27
CA LEU A 236 -12.78 -21.80 -24.59
C LEU A 236 -14.25 -21.41 -24.54
N LYS A 237 -14.66 -20.46 -25.40
CA LYS A 237 -16.03 -19.98 -25.48
C LYS A 237 -16.60 -20.33 -26.84
N LEU A 238 -17.76 -20.97 -26.86
CA LEU A 238 -18.55 -21.19 -28.06
C LEU A 238 -19.61 -20.09 -28.14
N ILE A 239 -19.70 -19.45 -29.28
CA ILE A 239 -20.66 -18.39 -29.60
C ILE A 239 -21.42 -18.85 -30.83
N TRP A 240 -22.73 -18.92 -30.78
CA TRP A 240 -23.60 -19.36 -31.89
C TRP A 240 -24.71 -18.35 -32.14
#